data_fde201cda13f874c7aa4623ae649509a
#
_entry.id   fde201cda13f874c7aa4623ae649509a
#
_cell.length_a   1.000
_cell.length_b   1.000
_cell.length_c   1.000
_cell.angle_alpha   90.00
_cell.angle_beta   90.00
_cell.angle_gamma   90.00
#
_symmetry.space_group_name_H-M   'P 1'
#
loop_
_entity.id
_entity.type
_entity.pdbx_description
1 polymer ?
#
loop_
_entity_poly.entity_id
_entity_poly.type
_entity_poly.pdbx_seq_one_letter_code
_entity_poly.pdbx_strand_id
1 'polypeptide(L)'
;MGGFEKFIIEECRQLKLMGYHLIVCFSVKPICQDYINDLKSIGGECRVIPFKSHFQHYLAMRKLIKQYHTIAIHTNFSSCGFSAILAAISCRVKYRIATQHCLPSLNTFKSRIIYNMENLICTKYLCVSQASTDAMCNGLWWGKRKVVTEYLGVEDFFYDKREMISKYALPVDKIKIANVAYHNPIKGVDVLLKAVDILVHKKQIVNFQIVQIGGGQNPEQTDALHQLETQLHISNYIRWIGVIDTVPELLSACDIYCQPSRSEGISLSIMEASLANIPTIGTRVGGIVESVRDGATGILIDKENTQQLADAMEYLINSKSLRIQMGKVAGNHARQKFQLRSNVTNLLHHYGINM
;
A
#
# COMPACT_ATOMS: atom_id res chain seq x y z
N MET A 1 -3.99 2.07 12.33
CA MET A 1 -4.12 0.81 11.55
C MET A 1 -4.09 1.14 10.06
N GLY A 2 -3.24 0.50 9.26
CA GLY A 2 -3.08 0.76 7.82
C GLY A 2 -4.08 0.00 6.94
N GLY A 3 -4.09 0.33 5.64
CA GLY A 3 -5.02 -0.32 4.69
C GLY A 3 -4.73 -1.82 4.48
N PHE A 4 -3.47 -2.25 4.60
CA PHE A 4 -3.11 -3.67 4.52
C PHE A 4 -3.68 -4.48 5.71
N GLU A 5 -3.58 -3.96 6.94
CA GLU A 5 -4.15 -4.61 8.12
C GLU A 5 -5.67 -4.75 7.99
N LYS A 6 -6.36 -3.73 7.47
CA LYS A 6 -7.81 -3.79 7.19
C LYS A 6 -8.15 -4.88 6.16
N PHE A 7 -7.30 -5.03 5.12
CA PHE A 7 -7.47 -6.09 4.12
C PHE A 7 -7.38 -7.49 4.75
N ILE A 8 -6.39 -7.74 5.59
CA ILE A 8 -6.24 -9.02 6.33
C ILE A 8 -7.40 -9.26 7.30
N ILE A 9 -7.89 -8.23 7.98
CA ILE A 9 -9.08 -8.36 8.86
C ILE A 9 -10.30 -8.81 8.05
N GLU A 10 -10.54 -8.20 6.89
CA GLU A 10 -11.69 -8.58 6.04
C GLU A 10 -11.52 -10.00 5.47
N GLU A 11 -10.31 -10.38 5.06
CA GLU A 11 -9.98 -11.76 4.66
C GLU A 11 -10.32 -12.75 5.79
N CYS A 12 -9.84 -12.47 7.00
CA CYS A 12 -10.13 -13.28 8.18
C CYS A 12 -11.63 -13.32 8.49
N ARG A 13 -12.33 -12.20 8.38
CA ARG A 13 -13.78 -12.12 8.62
C ARG A 13 -14.56 -13.01 7.66
N GLN A 14 -14.27 -12.95 6.36
CA GLN A 14 -14.95 -13.77 5.36
C GLN A 14 -14.68 -15.27 5.57
N LEU A 15 -13.42 -15.65 5.82
CA LEU A 15 -13.06 -17.04 6.14
C LEU A 15 -13.78 -17.53 7.40
N LYS A 16 -13.91 -16.70 8.42
CA LYS A 16 -14.62 -17.07 9.65
C LYS A 16 -16.11 -17.26 9.43
N LEU A 17 -16.75 -16.43 8.61
CA LEU A 17 -18.15 -16.58 8.22
C LEU A 17 -18.40 -17.90 7.47
N MET A 18 -17.39 -18.40 6.74
CA MET A 18 -17.41 -19.70 6.07
C MET A 18 -17.11 -20.89 7.03
N GLY A 19 -16.94 -20.62 8.34
CA GLY A 19 -16.72 -21.65 9.35
C GLY A 19 -15.27 -22.12 9.53
N TYR A 20 -14.29 -21.42 8.91
CA TYR A 20 -12.87 -21.80 9.05
C TYR A 20 -12.30 -21.33 10.39
N HIS A 21 -11.41 -22.13 10.97
CA HIS A 21 -10.56 -21.74 12.08
C HIS A 21 -9.32 -21.00 11.56
N LEU A 22 -9.04 -19.82 12.14
CA LEU A 22 -8.03 -18.91 11.65
C LEU A 22 -6.89 -18.74 12.64
N ILE A 23 -5.66 -18.85 12.16
CA ILE A 23 -4.45 -18.57 12.92
C ILE A 23 -3.63 -17.55 12.15
N VAL A 24 -3.50 -16.35 12.72
CA VAL A 24 -2.68 -15.27 12.15
C VAL A 24 -1.33 -15.27 12.84
N CYS A 25 -0.28 -15.55 12.06
CA CYS A 25 1.08 -15.65 12.55
C CYS A 25 1.89 -14.40 12.21
N PHE A 26 2.59 -13.86 13.19
CA PHE A 26 3.47 -12.70 13.06
C PHE A 26 4.92 -13.12 13.32
N SER A 27 5.86 -12.66 12.50
CA SER A 27 7.30 -12.83 12.74
C SER A 27 7.83 -11.88 13.81
N VAL A 28 7.14 -10.74 14.02
CA VAL A 28 7.41 -9.76 15.07
C VAL A 28 6.07 -9.38 15.70
N LYS A 29 6.05 -9.08 17.00
CA LYS A 29 4.83 -8.64 17.67
C LYS A 29 4.32 -7.35 17.02
N PRO A 30 3.07 -7.31 16.53
CA PRO A 30 2.48 -6.10 15.96
C PRO A 30 2.48 -4.95 16.98
N ILE A 31 2.80 -3.75 16.51
CA ILE A 31 2.80 -2.55 17.34
C ILE A 31 1.36 -2.05 17.55
N CYS A 32 0.52 -2.15 16.51
CA CYS A 32 -0.88 -1.72 16.56
C CYS A 32 -1.73 -2.72 17.37
N GLN A 33 -2.13 -2.33 18.57
CA GLN A 33 -2.94 -3.18 19.45
C GLN A 33 -4.35 -3.37 18.90
N ASP A 34 -4.92 -2.36 18.24
CA ASP A 34 -6.26 -2.42 17.64
C ASP A 34 -6.32 -3.49 16.56
N TYR A 35 -5.28 -3.64 15.75
CA TYR A 35 -5.19 -4.72 14.77
C TYR A 35 -5.33 -6.12 15.41
N ILE A 36 -4.65 -6.34 16.54
CA ILE A 36 -4.74 -7.60 17.28
C ILE A 36 -6.12 -7.78 17.88
N ASN A 37 -6.71 -6.70 18.43
CA ASN A 37 -8.04 -6.71 19.03
C ASN A 37 -9.11 -7.04 17.99
N ASP A 38 -9.05 -6.43 16.80
CA ASP A 38 -9.97 -6.68 15.70
C ASP A 38 -9.87 -8.13 15.19
N LEU A 39 -8.64 -8.65 15.00
CA LEU A 39 -8.47 -10.06 14.64
C LEU A 39 -9.07 -11.02 15.67
N LYS A 40 -8.89 -10.75 16.96
CA LYS A 40 -9.47 -11.56 18.04
C LYS A 40 -10.99 -11.43 18.10
N SER A 41 -11.54 -10.24 17.89
CA SER A 41 -13.00 -10.00 17.92
C SER A 41 -13.75 -10.81 16.87
N ILE A 42 -13.15 -11.04 15.71
CA ILE A 42 -13.69 -11.93 14.66
C ILE A 42 -13.37 -13.42 14.89
N GLY A 43 -12.73 -13.75 16.03
CA GLY A 43 -12.40 -15.13 16.40
C GLY A 43 -11.14 -15.68 15.74
N GLY A 44 -10.22 -14.82 15.32
CA GLY A 44 -8.88 -15.18 14.87
C GLY A 44 -7.94 -15.44 16.04
N GLU A 45 -7.12 -16.48 15.94
CA GLU A 45 -6.09 -16.79 16.90
C GLU A 45 -4.74 -16.17 16.45
N CYS A 46 -4.20 -15.25 17.25
CA CYS A 46 -2.94 -14.57 16.96
C CYS A 46 -1.75 -15.28 17.60
N ARG A 47 -0.70 -15.55 16.84
CA ARG A 47 0.53 -16.19 17.29
C ARG A 47 1.75 -15.39 16.84
N VAL A 48 2.71 -15.20 17.74
CA VAL A 48 4.02 -14.64 17.39
C VAL A 48 5.02 -15.77 17.23
N ILE A 49 5.56 -15.95 16.03
CA ILE A 49 6.58 -16.95 15.70
C ILE A 49 7.82 -16.19 15.20
N PRO A 50 8.77 -15.85 16.10
CA PRO A 50 9.92 -15.05 15.73
C PRO A 50 10.79 -15.73 14.67
N PHE A 51 11.15 -14.97 13.63
CA PHE A 51 12.07 -15.44 12.61
C PHE A 51 13.52 -15.28 13.08
N LYS A 52 14.11 -16.38 13.56
CA LYS A 52 15.54 -16.44 13.96
C LYS A 52 16.40 -17.06 12.86
N SER A 53 15.89 -18.11 12.22
CA SER A 53 16.50 -18.78 11.07
C SER A 53 15.44 -19.55 10.29
N HIS A 54 15.68 -19.84 9.00
CA HIS A 54 14.75 -20.64 8.20
C HIS A 54 14.46 -22.01 8.80
N PHE A 55 15.46 -22.66 9.39
CA PHE A 55 15.30 -24.00 9.99
C PHE A 55 14.41 -23.96 11.25
N GLN A 56 14.68 -23.04 12.17
CA GLN A 56 13.88 -22.90 13.39
C GLN A 56 12.44 -22.48 13.07
N HIS A 57 12.27 -21.55 12.14
CA HIS A 57 10.95 -21.13 11.69
C HIS A 57 10.19 -22.28 11.01
N TYR A 58 10.86 -23.06 10.15
CA TYR A 58 10.28 -24.29 9.56
C TYR A 58 9.76 -25.27 10.63
N LEU A 59 10.55 -25.56 11.66
CA LEU A 59 10.14 -26.47 12.73
C LEU A 59 8.93 -25.94 13.52
N ALA A 60 8.93 -24.63 13.85
CA ALA A 60 7.83 -23.98 14.55
C ALA A 60 6.54 -24.02 13.73
N MET A 61 6.61 -23.64 12.44
CA MET A 61 5.47 -23.69 11.52
C MET A 61 4.98 -25.12 11.31
N ARG A 62 5.88 -26.09 11.16
CA ARG A 62 5.51 -27.52 11.01
C ARG A 62 4.75 -28.05 12.23
N LYS A 63 5.17 -27.66 13.45
CA LYS A 63 4.47 -28.00 14.69
C LYS A 63 3.05 -27.42 14.68
N LEU A 64 2.92 -26.14 14.36
CA LEU A 64 1.64 -25.44 14.31
C LEU A 64 0.69 -26.05 13.26
N ILE A 65 1.18 -26.27 12.04
CA ILE A 65 0.40 -26.86 10.94
C ILE A 65 -0.17 -28.24 11.33
N LYS A 66 0.65 -29.08 11.98
CA LYS A 66 0.20 -30.39 12.44
C LYS A 66 -0.82 -30.30 13.58
N GLN A 67 -0.60 -29.40 14.53
CA GLN A 67 -1.51 -29.20 15.66
C GLN A 67 -2.92 -28.85 15.23
N TYR A 68 -3.03 -27.98 14.20
CA TYR A 68 -4.32 -27.46 13.74
C TYR A 68 -4.87 -28.15 12.48
N HIS A 69 -4.20 -29.19 11.97
CA HIS A 69 -4.60 -29.88 10.73
C HIS A 69 -4.86 -28.88 9.59
N THR A 70 -3.94 -27.93 9.43
CA THR A 70 -4.05 -26.80 8.51
C THR A 70 -4.27 -27.26 7.06
N ILE A 71 -5.32 -26.74 6.40
CA ILE A 71 -5.67 -27.07 5.01
C ILE A 71 -5.13 -26.07 4.00
N ALA A 72 -4.94 -24.82 4.42
CA ALA A 72 -4.40 -23.74 3.60
C ALA A 72 -3.40 -22.88 4.38
N ILE A 73 -2.37 -22.41 3.73
CA ILE A 73 -1.43 -21.41 4.25
C ILE A 73 -1.30 -20.28 3.25
N HIS A 74 -1.37 -19.05 3.76
CA HIS A 74 -1.11 -17.83 2.99
C HIS A 74 0.03 -17.05 3.64
N THR A 75 1.06 -16.75 2.88
CA THR A 75 2.21 -15.96 3.34
C THR A 75 2.20 -14.60 2.66
N ASN A 76 2.29 -13.56 3.48
CA ASN A 76 2.45 -12.18 3.05
C ASN A 76 3.88 -11.76 3.34
N PHE A 77 4.60 -11.25 2.34
CA PHE A 77 6.03 -10.90 2.41
C PHE A 77 6.99 -12.10 2.46
N SER A 78 8.00 -12.07 1.61
CA SER A 78 8.87 -13.21 1.32
C SER A 78 9.90 -13.59 2.39
N SER A 79 10.18 -12.72 3.38
CA SER A 79 11.31 -12.94 4.30
C SER A 79 11.23 -14.24 5.13
N CYS A 80 10.04 -14.61 5.57
CA CYS A 80 9.79 -15.88 6.30
C CYS A 80 8.86 -16.85 5.54
N GLY A 81 8.27 -16.40 4.43
CA GLY A 81 7.30 -17.14 3.64
C GLY A 81 7.84 -18.48 3.15
N PHE A 82 9.06 -18.49 2.62
CA PHE A 82 9.69 -19.70 2.08
C PHE A 82 9.72 -20.88 3.09
N SER A 83 10.19 -20.64 4.31
CA SER A 83 10.26 -21.68 5.36
C SER A 83 8.86 -22.13 5.84
N ALA A 84 7.89 -21.24 5.85
CA ALA A 84 6.51 -21.57 6.20
C ALA A 84 5.86 -22.47 5.13
N ILE A 85 6.07 -22.17 3.85
CA ILE A 85 5.56 -22.99 2.73
C ILE A 85 6.27 -24.35 2.65
N LEU A 86 7.58 -24.42 2.94
CA LEU A 86 8.28 -25.69 3.06
C LEU A 86 7.68 -26.58 4.19
N ALA A 87 7.38 -25.97 5.34
CA ALA A 87 6.69 -26.66 6.43
C ALA A 87 5.31 -27.19 5.98
N ALA A 88 4.57 -26.39 5.22
CA ALA A 88 3.28 -26.76 4.68
C ALA A 88 3.37 -27.97 3.72
N ILE A 89 4.38 -28.00 2.84
CA ILE A 89 4.64 -29.16 1.98
C ILE A 89 4.92 -30.41 2.81
N SER A 90 5.80 -30.32 3.81
CA SER A 90 6.17 -31.46 4.66
C SER A 90 4.98 -32.03 5.46
N CYS A 91 3.93 -31.20 5.64
CA CYS A 91 2.68 -31.60 6.29
C CYS A 91 1.54 -31.87 5.28
N ARG A 92 1.84 -31.92 3.98
CA ARG A 92 0.87 -32.16 2.88
C ARG A 92 -0.29 -31.14 2.84
N VAL A 93 -0.06 -29.89 3.25
CA VAL A 93 -1.04 -28.81 3.13
C VAL A 93 -1.37 -28.61 1.64
N LYS A 94 -2.66 -28.64 1.31
CA LYS A 94 -3.13 -28.63 -0.07
C LYS A 94 -2.94 -27.26 -0.75
N TYR A 95 -3.33 -26.19 -0.08
CA TYR A 95 -3.29 -24.82 -0.61
C TYR A 95 -2.16 -24.02 0.02
N ARG A 96 -1.21 -23.61 -0.79
CA ARG A 96 0.00 -22.89 -0.38
C ARG A 96 0.14 -21.65 -1.22
N ILE A 97 -0.23 -20.52 -0.66
CA ILE A 97 -0.34 -19.24 -1.34
C ILE A 97 0.73 -18.31 -0.80
N ALA A 98 1.38 -17.57 -1.70
CA ALA A 98 2.27 -16.48 -1.35
C ALA A 98 1.82 -15.20 -2.05
N THR A 99 1.84 -14.06 -1.35
CA THR A 99 1.55 -12.74 -1.92
C THR A 99 2.76 -11.83 -1.89
N GLN A 100 3.09 -11.26 -3.05
CA GLN A 100 4.11 -10.25 -3.25
C GLN A 100 3.50 -8.86 -3.24
N HIS A 101 3.83 -8.07 -2.22
CA HIS A 101 3.28 -6.72 -2.01
C HIS A 101 4.12 -5.60 -2.64
N CYS A 102 5.33 -5.88 -3.04
CA CYS A 102 6.24 -4.92 -3.68
C CYS A 102 6.60 -5.37 -5.09
N LEU A 103 7.19 -4.50 -5.88
CA LEU A 103 7.86 -4.94 -7.10
C LEU A 103 8.99 -5.91 -6.72
N PRO A 104 9.06 -7.12 -7.32
CA PRO A 104 10.07 -8.10 -6.98
C PRO A 104 11.46 -7.59 -7.40
N SER A 105 12.41 -7.66 -6.48
CA SER A 105 13.81 -7.34 -6.78
C SER A 105 14.51 -8.57 -7.35
N LEU A 106 14.56 -8.68 -8.67
CA LEU A 106 15.15 -9.80 -9.41
C LEU A 106 16.53 -9.47 -9.98
N ASN A 107 17.20 -8.46 -9.40
CA ASN A 107 18.46 -7.91 -9.93
C ASN A 107 19.67 -8.80 -9.65
N THR A 108 19.59 -9.73 -8.68
CA THR A 108 20.66 -10.64 -8.35
C THR A 108 20.29 -12.08 -8.67
N PHE A 109 21.30 -12.89 -9.04
CA PHE A 109 21.09 -14.33 -9.26
C PHE A 109 20.52 -15.04 -8.03
N LYS A 110 20.97 -14.62 -6.83
CA LYS A 110 20.46 -15.14 -5.55
C LYS A 110 18.97 -14.84 -5.37
N SER A 111 18.53 -13.60 -5.61
CA SER A 111 17.11 -13.25 -5.49
C SER A 111 16.26 -14.02 -6.51
N ARG A 112 16.75 -14.17 -7.75
CA ARG A 112 16.05 -14.98 -8.77
C ARG A 112 15.89 -16.43 -8.36
N ILE A 113 16.91 -17.06 -7.77
CA ILE A 113 16.78 -18.43 -7.23
C ILE A 113 15.69 -18.50 -6.16
N ILE A 114 15.70 -17.58 -5.19
CA ILE A 114 14.73 -17.57 -4.09
C ILE A 114 13.31 -17.48 -4.62
N TYR A 115 13.02 -16.52 -5.50
CA TYR A 115 11.68 -16.37 -6.08
C TYR A 115 11.25 -17.57 -6.93
N ASN A 116 12.17 -18.17 -7.69
CA ASN A 116 11.88 -19.40 -8.47
C ASN A 116 11.57 -20.60 -7.55
N MET A 117 12.33 -20.77 -6.48
CA MET A 117 12.10 -21.83 -5.49
C MET A 117 10.78 -21.60 -4.76
N GLU A 118 10.48 -20.38 -4.32
CA GLU A 118 9.21 -20.06 -3.65
C GLU A 118 8.03 -20.31 -4.60
N ASN A 119 8.10 -19.84 -5.84
CA ASN A 119 7.07 -20.12 -6.84
C ASN A 119 6.91 -21.60 -7.13
N LEU A 120 8.00 -22.39 -7.15
CA LEU A 120 7.93 -23.83 -7.39
C LEU A 120 7.08 -24.54 -6.33
N ILE A 121 7.24 -24.16 -5.06
CA ILE A 121 6.61 -24.82 -3.91
C ILE A 121 5.22 -24.28 -3.58
N CYS A 122 4.84 -23.08 -4.07
CA CYS A 122 3.49 -22.54 -3.95
C CYS A 122 2.51 -23.24 -4.90
N THR A 123 1.24 -23.28 -4.52
CA THR A 123 0.14 -23.63 -5.43
C THR A 123 -0.32 -22.44 -6.24
N LYS A 124 -0.28 -21.24 -5.63
CA LYS A 124 -0.51 -19.94 -6.26
C LYS A 124 0.50 -18.91 -5.74
N TYR A 125 0.92 -18.02 -6.62
CA TYR A 125 1.74 -16.89 -6.30
C TYR A 125 1.01 -15.61 -6.71
N LEU A 126 0.58 -14.82 -5.75
CA LEU A 126 -0.22 -13.63 -5.99
C LEU A 126 0.68 -12.39 -6.03
N CYS A 127 0.39 -11.50 -6.94
CA CYS A 127 1.03 -10.20 -7.05
C CYS A 127 -0.04 -9.10 -6.98
N VAL A 128 0.21 -8.06 -6.22
CA VAL A 128 -0.81 -7.02 -5.93
C VAL A 128 -1.07 -6.05 -7.10
N SER A 129 -0.34 -6.19 -8.21
CA SER A 129 -0.54 -5.40 -9.43
C SER A 129 -0.09 -6.19 -10.66
N GLN A 130 -0.57 -5.80 -11.84
CA GLN A 130 -0.10 -6.36 -13.11
C GLN A 130 1.39 -6.09 -13.32
N ALA A 131 1.86 -4.89 -12.97
CA ALA A 131 3.28 -4.54 -13.03
C ALA A 131 4.14 -5.49 -12.18
N SER A 132 3.67 -5.86 -10.98
CA SER A 132 4.36 -6.84 -10.12
C SER A 132 4.30 -8.25 -10.71
N THR A 133 3.18 -8.63 -11.33
CA THR A 133 3.00 -9.93 -12.03
C THR A 133 3.96 -10.03 -13.21
N ASP A 134 4.03 -9.01 -14.05
CA ASP A 134 4.91 -8.97 -15.21
C ASP A 134 6.38 -9.03 -14.79
N ALA A 135 6.77 -8.23 -13.80
CA ALA A 135 8.12 -8.24 -13.25
C ALA A 135 8.49 -9.63 -12.68
N MET A 136 7.57 -10.26 -11.94
CA MET A 136 7.76 -11.62 -11.44
C MET A 136 7.91 -12.62 -12.59
N CYS A 137 6.99 -12.64 -13.55
CA CYS A 137 7.01 -13.55 -14.69
C CYS A 137 8.27 -13.40 -15.56
N ASN A 138 8.80 -12.19 -15.70
CA ASN A 138 10.05 -11.94 -16.43
C ASN A 138 11.27 -12.52 -15.72
N GLY A 139 11.25 -12.66 -14.41
CA GLY A 139 12.32 -13.25 -13.62
C GLY A 139 12.21 -14.75 -13.38
N LEU A 140 11.04 -15.34 -13.62
CA LEU A 140 10.81 -16.77 -13.41
C LEU A 140 11.27 -17.62 -14.60
N TRP A 141 11.93 -18.73 -14.30
CA TRP A 141 12.34 -19.74 -15.27
C TRP A 141 11.21 -20.70 -15.63
N TRP A 142 10.31 -21.00 -14.66
CA TRP A 142 9.17 -21.91 -14.81
C TRP A 142 7.99 -21.48 -13.94
N GLY A 143 6.84 -22.12 -14.14
CA GLY A 143 5.67 -21.97 -13.27
C GLY A 143 4.94 -20.62 -13.39
N LYS A 144 5.14 -19.86 -14.46
CA LYS A 144 4.51 -18.53 -14.68
C LYS A 144 2.98 -18.57 -14.60
N ARG A 145 2.34 -19.70 -14.97
CA ARG A 145 0.88 -19.88 -14.91
C ARG A 145 0.30 -19.87 -13.49
N LYS A 146 1.15 -20.01 -12.46
CA LYS A 146 0.72 -19.92 -11.06
C LYS A 146 0.69 -18.49 -10.54
N VAL A 147 1.39 -17.58 -11.22
CA VAL A 147 1.46 -16.17 -10.85
C VAL A 147 0.22 -15.48 -11.36
N VAL A 148 -0.50 -14.84 -10.47
CA VAL A 148 -1.79 -14.18 -10.74
C VAL A 148 -1.79 -12.80 -10.13
N THR A 149 -2.38 -11.84 -10.83
CA THR A 149 -2.64 -10.51 -10.28
C THR A 149 -3.87 -10.57 -9.38
N GLU A 150 -3.71 -10.17 -8.12
CA GLU A 150 -4.80 -10.04 -7.17
C GLU A 150 -4.68 -8.69 -6.46
N TYR A 151 -5.57 -7.77 -6.82
CA TYR A 151 -5.54 -6.42 -6.29
C TYR A 151 -5.95 -6.39 -4.83
N LEU A 152 -5.25 -5.57 -4.05
CA LEU A 152 -5.75 -5.17 -2.73
C LEU A 152 -6.97 -4.25 -2.90
N GLY A 153 -7.74 -4.12 -1.83
CA GLY A 153 -8.89 -3.24 -1.79
C GLY A 153 -8.88 -2.34 -0.57
N VAL A 154 -9.70 -1.30 -0.63
CA VAL A 154 -9.94 -0.35 0.45
C VAL A 154 -11.42 -0.25 0.75
N GLU A 155 -11.76 0.03 2.00
CA GLU A 155 -13.13 0.23 2.45
C GLU A 155 -13.63 1.60 1.97
N ASP A 156 -14.86 1.67 1.48
CA ASP A 156 -15.48 2.95 1.12
C ASP A 156 -15.82 3.74 2.38
N PHE A 157 -15.71 5.06 2.30
CA PHE A 157 -15.95 5.96 3.42
C PHE A 157 -16.54 7.28 2.93
N PHE A 158 -17.16 7.98 3.86
CA PHE A 158 -17.65 9.33 3.62
C PHE A 158 -17.38 10.20 4.85
N TYR A 159 -16.69 11.33 4.64
CA TYR A 159 -16.49 12.35 5.64
C TYR A 159 -16.80 13.73 5.04
N ASP A 160 -17.46 14.59 5.80
CA ASP A 160 -17.71 15.97 5.36
C ASP A 160 -16.40 16.76 5.31
N LYS A 161 -16.13 17.36 4.16
CA LYS A 161 -14.87 18.07 3.92
C LYS A 161 -14.67 19.25 4.87
N ARG A 162 -15.74 20.02 5.19
CA ARG A 162 -15.66 21.20 6.04
C ARG A 162 -15.38 20.81 7.48
N GLU A 163 -16.06 19.76 7.93
CA GLU A 163 -15.84 19.18 9.26
C GLU A 163 -14.40 18.70 9.41
N MET A 164 -13.85 17.99 8.42
CA MET A 164 -12.47 17.51 8.46
C MET A 164 -11.43 18.63 8.37
N ILE A 165 -11.68 19.68 7.58
CA ILE A 165 -10.85 20.89 7.57
C ILE A 165 -10.79 21.52 8.97
N SER A 166 -11.93 21.63 9.66
CA SER A 166 -12.00 22.15 11.02
C SER A 166 -11.29 21.26 12.02
N LYS A 167 -11.59 19.95 11.98
CA LYS A 167 -11.00 18.94 12.88
C LYS A 167 -9.48 18.95 12.85
N TYR A 168 -8.90 19.06 11.66
CA TYR A 168 -7.44 19.07 11.49
C TYR A 168 -6.84 20.49 11.45
N ALA A 169 -7.65 21.53 11.71
CA ALA A 169 -7.27 22.93 11.66
C ALA A 169 -6.47 23.30 10.39
N LEU A 170 -6.95 22.86 9.22
CA LEU A 170 -6.33 23.16 7.93
C LEU A 170 -6.78 24.53 7.41
N PRO A 171 -5.95 25.23 6.61
CA PRO A 171 -6.33 26.53 6.06
C PRO A 171 -7.50 26.39 5.08
N VAL A 172 -8.55 27.19 5.27
CA VAL A 172 -9.78 27.14 4.46
C VAL A 172 -9.54 27.70 3.06
N ASP A 173 -8.71 28.72 2.95
CA ASP A 173 -8.42 29.51 1.75
C ASP A 173 -7.33 28.93 0.85
N LYS A 174 -6.55 27.95 1.33
CA LYS A 174 -5.47 27.32 0.58
C LYS A 174 -5.91 25.99 -0.06
N ILE A 175 -5.31 25.63 -1.19
CA ILE A 175 -5.41 24.30 -1.79
C ILE A 175 -4.57 23.31 -0.96
N LYS A 176 -5.18 22.25 -0.47
CA LYS A 176 -4.52 21.22 0.34
C LYS A 176 -4.08 20.07 -0.53
N ILE A 177 -2.77 19.81 -0.58
CA ILE A 177 -2.15 18.73 -1.35
C ILE A 177 -1.65 17.69 -0.36
N ALA A 178 -2.31 16.55 -0.30
CA ALA A 178 -1.92 15.46 0.61
C ALA A 178 -0.81 14.61 0.00
N ASN A 179 0.12 14.17 0.86
CA ASN A 179 1.02 13.06 0.59
C ASN A 179 0.99 12.11 1.79
N VAL A 180 0.76 10.82 1.55
CA VAL A 180 0.77 9.77 2.58
C VAL A 180 1.96 8.87 2.34
N ALA A 181 2.98 9.02 3.16
CA ALA A 181 4.25 8.32 2.94
C ALA A 181 5.03 8.12 4.24
N TYR A 182 5.67 6.96 4.35
CA TYR A 182 6.82 6.83 5.26
C TYR A 182 7.98 7.68 4.73
N HIS A 183 8.79 8.24 5.65
CA HIS A 183 9.97 9.04 5.33
C HIS A 183 11.14 8.16 4.87
N ASN A 184 10.90 7.39 3.84
CA ASN A 184 11.92 6.54 3.24
C ASN A 184 12.17 7.00 1.78
N PRO A 185 13.40 6.91 1.26
CA PRO A 185 13.73 7.44 -0.08
C PRO A 185 12.86 6.89 -1.21
N ILE A 186 12.33 5.65 -1.08
CA ILE A 186 11.45 5.03 -2.09
C ILE A 186 10.17 5.83 -2.30
N LYS A 187 9.68 6.55 -1.29
CA LYS A 187 8.42 7.32 -1.35
C LYS A 187 8.57 8.69 -2.00
N GLY A 188 9.78 9.19 -2.22
CA GLY A 188 10.05 10.40 -2.99
C GLY A 188 9.59 11.70 -2.33
N VAL A 189 9.50 11.76 -0.99
CA VAL A 189 9.12 12.98 -0.27
C VAL A 189 10.10 14.13 -0.58
N ASP A 190 11.39 13.82 -0.75
CA ASP A 190 12.40 14.77 -1.19
C ASP A 190 12.14 15.35 -2.59
N VAL A 191 11.57 14.56 -3.51
CA VAL A 191 11.13 15.03 -4.84
C VAL A 191 9.94 16.00 -4.69
N LEU A 192 9.01 15.71 -3.78
CA LEU A 192 7.90 16.61 -3.47
C LEU A 192 8.38 17.94 -2.94
N LEU A 193 9.30 17.95 -1.96
CA LEU A 193 9.85 19.19 -1.38
C LEU A 193 10.55 20.04 -2.45
N LYS A 194 11.34 19.43 -3.34
CA LYS A 194 11.97 20.15 -4.47
C LYS A 194 10.96 20.70 -5.48
N ALA A 195 9.82 20.02 -5.70
CA ALA A 195 8.74 20.53 -6.54
C ALA A 195 8.03 21.73 -5.89
N VAL A 196 7.86 21.72 -4.57
CA VAL A 196 7.37 22.87 -3.81
C VAL A 196 8.31 24.09 -3.95
N ASP A 197 9.62 23.88 -3.88
CA ASP A 197 10.60 24.94 -4.14
C ASP A 197 10.39 25.61 -5.51
N ILE A 198 10.21 24.81 -6.56
CA ILE A 198 9.91 25.32 -7.91
C ILE A 198 8.59 26.12 -7.94
N LEU A 199 7.53 25.62 -7.30
CA LEU A 199 6.25 26.31 -7.23
C LEU A 199 6.38 27.68 -6.57
N VAL A 200 7.03 27.73 -5.41
CA VAL A 200 7.15 28.94 -4.60
C VAL A 200 8.10 29.94 -5.24
N HIS A 201 9.32 29.53 -5.53
CA HIS A 201 10.40 30.48 -5.89
C HIS A 201 10.51 30.76 -7.37
N LYS A 202 10.15 29.82 -8.26
CA LYS A 202 10.21 30.02 -9.71
C LYS A 202 8.87 30.39 -10.32
N LYS A 203 7.77 29.74 -9.88
CA LYS A 203 6.44 29.96 -10.45
C LYS A 203 5.60 30.96 -9.67
N GLN A 204 6.05 31.40 -8.48
CA GLN A 204 5.37 32.36 -7.59
C GLN A 204 3.95 31.92 -7.18
N ILE A 205 3.74 30.59 -7.04
CA ILE A 205 2.49 29.99 -6.61
C ILE A 205 2.57 29.75 -5.11
N VAL A 206 1.72 30.42 -4.33
CA VAL A 206 1.78 30.43 -2.86
C VAL A 206 0.46 30.02 -2.19
N ASN A 207 -0.63 29.89 -2.96
CA ASN A 207 -1.97 29.61 -2.42
C ASN A 207 -2.22 28.09 -2.26
N PHE A 208 -1.27 27.37 -1.62
CA PHE A 208 -1.42 25.96 -1.32
C PHE A 208 -0.73 25.59 0.00
N GLN A 209 -1.01 24.40 0.48
CA GLN A 209 -0.30 23.77 1.59
C GLN A 209 -0.15 22.27 1.32
N ILE A 210 1.05 21.75 1.49
CA ILE A 210 1.30 20.32 1.54
C ILE A 210 0.88 19.80 2.92
N VAL A 211 0.12 18.71 2.92
CA VAL A 211 -0.29 17.97 4.12
C VAL A 211 0.46 16.64 4.08
N GLN A 212 1.60 16.58 4.75
CA GLN A 212 2.45 15.40 4.82
C GLN A 212 1.98 14.48 5.96
N ILE A 213 1.49 13.30 5.61
CA ILE A 213 0.95 12.30 6.52
C ILE A 213 1.91 11.12 6.56
N GLY A 214 2.24 10.65 7.74
CA GLY A 214 3.19 9.56 7.96
C GLY A 214 4.43 10.00 8.69
N GLY A 215 5.40 9.11 8.82
CA GLY A 215 6.62 9.37 9.59
C GLY A 215 7.75 8.43 9.21
N GLY A 216 8.90 8.66 9.80
CA GLY A 216 10.08 7.82 9.61
C GLY A 216 10.14 6.72 10.67
N GLN A 217 10.40 5.49 10.26
CA GLN A 217 10.87 4.45 11.16
C GLN A 217 12.33 4.69 11.57
N ASN A 218 13.07 5.45 10.74
CA ASN A 218 14.41 5.93 11.00
C ASN A 218 14.38 7.46 11.21
N PRO A 219 14.69 7.97 12.41
CA PRO A 219 14.72 9.41 12.69
C PRO A 219 15.62 10.19 11.73
N GLU A 220 16.78 9.65 11.35
CA GLU A 220 17.73 10.32 10.44
C GLU A 220 17.08 10.67 9.08
N GLN A 221 16.19 9.81 8.57
CA GLN A 221 15.49 10.07 7.31
C GLN A 221 14.47 11.21 7.45
N THR A 222 13.82 11.30 8.60
CA THR A 222 12.90 12.40 8.93
C THR A 222 13.68 13.72 9.06
N ASP A 223 14.78 13.71 9.80
CA ASP A 223 15.63 14.88 10.01
C ASP A 223 16.21 15.40 8.69
N ALA A 224 16.62 14.51 7.78
CA ALA A 224 17.09 14.89 6.46
C ALA A 224 16.01 15.61 5.63
N LEU A 225 14.74 15.21 5.72
CA LEU A 225 13.64 15.89 5.05
C LEU A 225 13.37 17.29 5.66
N HIS A 226 13.40 17.43 6.97
CA HIS A 226 13.26 18.73 7.63
C HIS A 226 14.44 19.67 7.35
N GLN A 227 15.66 19.14 7.27
CA GLN A 227 16.81 19.91 6.82
C GLN A 227 16.66 20.41 5.39
N LEU A 228 16.20 19.53 4.47
CA LEU A 228 15.94 19.90 3.09
C LEU A 228 14.86 20.98 2.98
N GLU A 229 13.75 20.85 3.71
CA GLU A 229 12.67 21.84 3.79
C GLU A 229 13.20 23.22 4.22
N THR A 230 14.06 23.25 5.26
CA THR A 230 14.68 24.47 5.77
C THR A 230 15.64 25.08 4.75
N GLN A 231 16.48 24.28 4.10
CA GLN A 231 17.42 24.71 3.06
C GLN A 231 16.72 25.31 1.84
N LEU A 232 15.54 24.76 1.50
CA LEU A 232 14.72 25.25 0.39
C LEU A 232 13.83 26.46 0.76
N HIS A 233 13.82 26.90 2.03
CA HIS A 233 12.98 27.99 2.53
C HIS A 233 11.48 27.83 2.24
N ILE A 234 10.95 26.60 2.37
CA ILE A 234 9.55 26.25 2.05
C ILE A 234 8.71 25.84 3.26
N SER A 235 9.21 25.99 4.48
CA SER A 235 8.55 25.51 5.71
C SER A 235 7.13 26.04 5.91
N ASN A 236 6.83 27.26 5.44
CA ASN A 236 5.48 27.85 5.52
C ASN A 236 4.45 27.12 4.63
N TYR A 237 4.90 26.25 3.71
CA TYR A 237 4.07 25.52 2.75
C TYR A 237 3.91 24.06 3.11
N ILE A 238 4.62 23.55 4.11
CA ILE A 238 4.58 22.14 4.53
C ILE A 238 3.96 22.04 5.92
N ARG A 239 2.99 21.17 6.07
CA ARG A 239 2.43 20.77 7.35
C ARG A 239 2.67 19.29 7.59
N TRP A 240 3.57 18.98 8.49
CA TRP A 240 3.86 17.64 8.94
C TRP A 240 2.82 17.19 9.97
N ILE A 241 2.05 16.16 9.64
CA ILE A 241 0.99 15.63 10.52
C ILE A 241 1.51 14.51 11.40
N GLY A 242 2.54 13.78 10.92
CA GLY A 242 2.98 12.55 11.57
C GLY A 242 2.08 11.35 11.25
N VAL A 243 2.23 10.29 12.04
CA VAL A 243 1.44 9.06 11.89
C VAL A 243 0.07 9.26 12.52
N ILE A 244 -0.99 8.95 11.78
CA ILE A 244 -2.38 9.01 12.24
C ILE A 244 -3.10 7.70 11.94
N ASP A 245 -4.15 7.40 12.71
CA ASP A 245 -4.93 6.17 12.56
C ASP A 245 -6.00 6.25 11.46
N THR A 246 -6.45 7.46 11.11
CA THR A 246 -7.57 7.71 10.21
C THR A 246 -7.16 8.57 9.01
N VAL A 247 -6.30 8.01 8.16
CA VAL A 247 -5.86 8.66 6.91
C VAL A 247 -7.02 9.10 6.00
N PRO A 248 -8.10 8.30 5.80
CA PRO A 248 -9.26 8.69 4.98
C PRO A 248 -9.95 9.98 5.42
N GLU A 249 -10.03 10.25 6.71
CA GLU A 249 -10.60 11.49 7.23
C GLU A 249 -9.82 12.72 6.72
N LEU A 250 -8.49 12.68 6.87
CA LEU A 250 -7.62 13.79 6.47
C LEU A 250 -7.57 13.95 4.95
N LEU A 251 -7.60 12.85 4.19
CA LEU A 251 -7.71 12.88 2.73
C LEU A 251 -9.00 13.57 2.28
N SER A 252 -10.11 13.37 3.00
CA SER A 252 -11.40 14.04 2.70
C SER A 252 -11.34 15.57 2.87
N ALA A 253 -10.40 16.08 3.66
CA ALA A 253 -10.15 17.52 3.80
C ALA A 253 -9.30 18.11 2.66
N CYS A 254 -8.65 17.26 1.85
CA CYS A 254 -7.70 17.69 0.83
C CYS A 254 -8.32 17.92 -0.55
N ASP A 255 -7.55 18.48 -1.47
CA ASP A 255 -7.98 18.88 -2.82
C ASP A 255 -7.24 18.11 -3.92
N ILE A 256 -6.00 17.68 -3.65
CA ILE A 256 -5.11 16.94 -4.55
C ILE A 256 -4.36 15.91 -3.70
N TYR A 257 -4.10 14.75 -4.27
CA TYR A 257 -3.19 13.77 -3.71
C TYR A 257 -1.92 13.68 -4.54
N CYS A 258 -0.75 13.60 -3.90
CA CYS A 258 0.54 13.54 -4.57
C CYS A 258 1.35 12.34 -4.08
N GLN A 259 1.83 11.48 -5.00
CA GLN A 259 2.67 10.33 -4.68
C GLN A 259 3.83 10.19 -5.66
N PRO A 260 4.96 10.87 -5.43
CA PRO A 260 6.13 10.85 -6.30
C PRO A 260 7.07 9.68 -6.02
N SER A 261 6.52 8.49 -5.76
CA SER A 261 7.28 7.31 -5.37
C SER A 261 8.25 6.85 -6.46
N ARG A 262 9.40 6.34 -6.04
CA ARG A 262 10.42 5.71 -6.91
C ARG A 262 10.08 4.28 -7.29
N SER A 263 9.28 3.61 -6.46
CA SER A 263 8.81 2.23 -6.67
C SER A 263 7.58 1.96 -5.83
N GLU A 264 6.58 1.28 -6.42
CA GLU A 264 5.35 0.84 -5.73
C GLU A 264 4.89 -0.52 -6.26
N GLY A 265 4.50 -1.44 -5.37
CA GLY A 265 3.75 -2.62 -5.76
C GLY A 265 2.33 -2.24 -6.18
N ILE A 266 1.57 -1.68 -5.24
CA ILE A 266 0.32 -0.96 -5.44
C ILE A 266 0.15 0.05 -4.29
N SER A 267 -0.58 1.14 -4.50
CA SER A 267 -0.75 2.16 -3.47
C SER A 267 -2.17 2.19 -2.92
N LEU A 268 -2.33 1.74 -1.68
CA LEU A 268 -3.61 1.85 -0.96
C LEU A 268 -4.00 3.30 -0.71
N SER A 269 -3.03 4.18 -0.45
CA SER A 269 -3.30 5.61 -0.25
C SER A 269 -3.81 6.32 -1.51
N ILE A 270 -3.40 5.89 -2.72
CA ILE A 270 -4.02 6.37 -3.97
C ILE A 270 -5.48 5.91 -4.07
N MET A 271 -5.77 4.67 -3.68
CA MET A 271 -7.15 4.16 -3.67
C MET A 271 -8.01 4.94 -2.66
N GLU A 272 -7.50 5.20 -1.46
CA GLU A 272 -8.16 6.00 -0.43
C GLU A 272 -8.37 7.45 -0.89
N ALA A 273 -7.35 8.08 -1.51
CA ALA A 273 -7.49 9.41 -2.10
C ALA A 273 -8.54 9.45 -3.21
N SER A 274 -8.58 8.41 -4.04
CA SER A 274 -9.60 8.27 -5.08
C SER A 274 -11.01 8.15 -4.48
N LEU A 275 -11.20 7.38 -3.40
CA LEU A 275 -12.48 7.29 -2.68
C LEU A 275 -12.90 8.62 -2.03
N ALA A 276 -11.94 9.44 -1.61
CA ALA A 276 -12.19 10.82 -1.19
C ALA A 276 -12.56 11.77 -2.35
N ASN A 277 -12.64 11.28 -3.58
CA ASN A 277 -12.90 12.03 -4.81
C ASN A 277 -11.89 13.16 -5.06
N ILE A 278 -10.61 12.92 -4.78
CA ILE A 278 -9.52 13.85 -5.10
C ILE A 278 -8.61 13.27 -6.19
N PRO A 279 -8.16 14.10 -7.17
CA PRO A 279 -7.27 13.64 -8.22
C PRO A 279 -5.87 13.34 -7.67
N THR A 280 -5.20 12.39 -8.29
CA THR A 280 -3.84 11.99 -7.91
C THR A 280 -2.81 12.48 -8.91
N ILE A 281 -1.70 13.08 -8.43
CA ILE A 281 -0.46 13.20 -9.20
C ILE A 281 0.45 12.05 -8.74
N GLY A 282 0.79 11.14 -9.65
CA GLY A 282 1.59 9.97 -9.32
C GLY A 282 2.68 9.71 -10.34
N THR A 283 3.72 8.99 -9.94
CA THR A 283 4.80 8.59 -10.87
C THR A 283 4.41 7.37 -11.70
N ARG A 284 4.97 7.27 -12.92
CA ARG A 284 4.79 6.13 -13.83
C ARG A 284 5.60 4.91 -13.37
N VAL A 285 5.33 4.41 -12.17
CA VAL A 285 6.05 3.25 -11.60
C VAL A 285 5.07 2.22 -11.00
N GLY A 286 5.39 0.94 -11.22
CA GLY A 286 4.67 -0.19 -10.63
C GLY A 286 3.15 -0.07 -10.75
N GLY A 287 2.43 -0.39 -9.68
CA GLY A 287 0.97 -0.35 -9.64
C GLY A 287 0.35 1.05 -9.59
N ILE A 288 1.13 2.14 -9.54
CA ILE A 288 0.58 3.50 -9.64
C ILE A 288 -0.12 3.69 -11.00
N VAL A 289 0.47 3.19 -12.09
CA VAL A 289 -0.12 3.29 -13.45
C VAL A 289 -1.44 2.52 -13.60
N GLU A 290 -1.73 1.62 -12.68
CA GLU A 290 -2.97 0.84 -12.65
C GLU A 290 -4.04 1.48 -11.76
N SER A 291 -3.60 2.29 -10.79
CA SER A 291 -4.46 3.02 -9.86
C SER A 291 -4.86 4.40 -10.40
N VAL A 292 -4.00 5.01 -11.25
CA VAL A 292 -4.23 6.33 -11.84
C VAL A 292 -4.37 6.22 -13.37
N ARG A 293 -5.50 6.64 -13.90
CA ARG A 293 -5.73 6.81 -15.33
C ARG A 293 -5.29 8.21 -15.74
N ASP A 294 -4.18 8.29 -16.47
CA ASP A 294 -3.58 9.57 -16.87
C ASP A 294 -4.55 10.46 -17.63
N GLY A 295 -4.67 11.73 -17.25
CA GLY A 295 -5.63 12.69 -17.82
C GLY A 295 -7.09 12.50 -17.40
N ALA A 296 -7.47 11.38 -16.76
CA ALA A 296 -8.84 11.07 -16.38
C ALA A 296 -9.10 11.05 -14.87
N THR A 297 -8.27 10.34 -14.10
CA THR A 297 -8.39 10.28 -12.63
C THR A 297 -7.27 11.03 -11.92
N GLY A 298 -6.31 11.54 -12.68
CA GLY A 298 -5.13 12.24 -12.20
C GLY A 298 -4.11 12.44 -13.30
N ILE A 299 -2.88 12.75 -12.93
CA ILE A 299 -1.77 13.02 -13.82
C ILE A 299 -0.61 12.09 -13.47
N LEU A 300 -0.06 11.41 -14.46
CA LEU A 300 1.12 10.59 -14.33
C LEU A 300 2.36 11.34 -14.81
N ILE A 301 3.39 11.37 -13.98
CA ILE A 301 4.68 12.00 -14.24
C ILE A 301 5.81 10.97 -14.29
N ASP A 302 6.96 11.34 -14.85
CA ASP A 302 8.14 10.50 -14.83
C ASP A 302 8.79 10.49 -13.45
N LYS A 303 9.36 9.35 -13.09
CA LYS A 303 10.10 9.19 -11.83
C LYS A 303 11.25 10.19 -11.74
N GLU A 304 11.45 10.78 -10.55
CA GLU A 304 12.48 11.80 -10.26
C GLU A 304 12.32 13.13 -11.02
N ASN A 305 11.23 13.32 -11.75
CA ASN A 305 11.04 14.54 -12.52
C ASN A 305 10.32 15.61 -11.70
N THR A 306 11.12 16.38 -10.95
CA THR A 306 10.64 17.44 -10.07
C THR A 306 9.91 18.55 -10.84
N GLN A 307 10.37 18.86 -12.08
CA GLN A 307 9.74 19.88 -12.91
C GLN A 307 8.33 19.45 -13.36
N GLN A 308 8.18 18.21 -13.88
CA GLN A 308 6.86 17.68 -14.23
C GLN A 308 5.92 17.63 -13.03
N LEU A 309 6.45 17.32 -11.84
CA LEU A 309 5.66 17.33 -10.60
C LEU A 309 5.15 18.74 -10.29
N ALA A 310 6.03 19.75 -10.34
CA ALA A 310 5.64 21.14 -10.11
C ALA A 310 4.62 21.63 -11.16
N ASP A 311 4.80 21.29 -12.45
CA ASP A 311 3.87 21.65 -13.52
C ASP A 311 2.50 21.01 -13.34
N ALA A 312 2.44 19.73 -12.96
CA ALA A 312 1.19 19.03 -12.66
C ALA A 312 0.47 19.60 -11.42
N MET A 313 1.25 19.97 -10.37
CA MET A 313 0.68 20.64 -9.19
C MET A 313 0.11 22.01 -9.57
N GLU A 314 0.84 22.85 -10.30
CA GLU A 314 0.36 24.16 -10.80
C GLU A 314 -0.95 24.01 -11.59
N TYR A 315 -0.98 23.06 -12.53
CA TYR A 315 -2.14 22.82 -13.36
C TYR A 315 -3.39 22.47 -12.55
N LEU A 316 -3.26 21.60 -11.55
CA LEU A 316 -4.37 21.23 -10.67
C LEU A 316 -4.69 22.33 -9.64
N ILE A 317 -3.71 23.09 -9.11
CA ILE A 317 -3.96 24.23 -8.21
C ILE A 317 -4.85 25.28 -8.91
N ASN A 318 -4.55 25.59 -10.16
CA ASN A 318 -5.22 26.64 -10.91
C ASN A 318 -6.59 26.25 -11.49
N SER A 319 -6.97 24.96 -11.50
CA SER A 319 -8.23 24.51 -12.09
C SER A 319 -9.12 23.73 -11.11
N LYS A 320 -10.02 24.45 -10.43
CA LYS A 320 -11.02 23.84 -9.53
C LYS A 320 -11.96 22.86 -10.26
N SER A 321 -12.42 23.22 -11.46
CA SER A 321 -13.31 22.38 -12.25
C SER A 321 -12.68 21.06 -12.62
N LEU A 322 -11.40 21.08 -13.00
CA LEU A 322 -10.64 19.89 -13.35
C LEU A 322 -10.43 18.98 -12.12
N ARG A 323 -10.08 19.55 -10.96
CA ARG A 323 -9.97 18.77 -9.72
C ARG A 323 -11.26 18.03 -9.38
N ILE A 324 -12.41 18.71 -9.49
CA ILE A 324 -13.73 18.10 -9.23
C ILE A 324 -14.03 17.00 -10.24
N GLN A 325 -13.81 17.25 -11.53
CA GLN A 325 -14.07 16.29 -12.59
C GLN A 325 -13.19 15.04 -12.43
N MET A 326 -11.88 15.21 -12.34
CA MET A 326 -10.94 14.08 -12.17
C MET A 326 -11.19 13.33 -10.88
N GLY A 327 -11.44 14.03 -9.77
CA GLY A 327 -11.73 13.42 -8.47
C GLY A 327 -12.98 12.54 -8.50
N LYS A 328 -14.07 13.00 -9.13
CA LYS A 328 -15.30 12.21 -9.32
C LYS A 328 -15.03 10.93 -10.13
N VAL A 329 -14.28 11.05 -11.22
CA VAL A 329 -13.91 9.88 -12.06
C VAL A 329 -13.00 8.92 -11.25
N ALA A 330 -12.08 9.46 -10.45
CA ALA A 330 -11.21 8.65 -9.57
C ALA A 330 -12.01 7.86 -8.54
N GLY A 331 -12.97 8.49 -7.86
CA GLY A 331 -13.84 7.82 -6.89
C GLY A 331 -14.65 6.68 -7.51
N ASN A 332 -15.25 6.92 -8.66
CA ASN A 332 -16.00 5.88 -9.40
C ASN A 332 -15.08 4.71 -9.81
N HIS A 333 -13.89 5.02 -10.29
CA HIS A 333 -12.92 3.98 -10.66
C HIS A 333 -12.48 3.15 -9.46
N ALA A 334 -12.21 3.78 -8.32
CA ALA A 334 -11.80 3.08 -7.10
C ALA A 334 -12.91 2.18 -6.56
N ARG A 335 -14.15 2.65 -6.52
CA ARG A 335 -15.32 1.86 -6.10
C ARG A 335 -15.58 0.64 -6.98
N GLN A 336 -15.27 0.73 -8.28
CA GLN A 336 -15.44 -0.39 -9.20
C GLN A 336 -14.30 -1.40 -9.11
N LYS A 337 -13.04 -0.96 -8.96
CA LYS A 337 -11.86 -1.83 -9.09
C LYS A 337 -11.26 -2.25 -7.76
N PHE A 338 -11.34 -1.40 -6.72
CA PHE A 338 -10.58 -1.56 -5.48
C PHE A 338 -11.47 -1.69 -4.24
N GLN A 339 -12.67 -2.19 -4.39
CA GLN A 339 -13.55 -2.43 -3.26
C GLN A 339 -13.02 -3.57 -2.39
N LEU A 340 -12.82 -3.29 -1.09
CA LEU A 340 -12.21 -4.20 -0.13
C LEU A 340 -12.87 -5.59 -0.14
N ARG A 341 -14.18 -5.64 0.06
CA ARG A 341 -14.92 -6.89 0.20
C ARG A 341 -14.87 -7.75 -1.07
N SER A 342 -15.04 -7.13 -2.24
CA SER A 342 -14.99 -7.84 -3.52
C SER A 342 -13.61 -8.39 -3.82
N ASN A 343 -12.55 -7.61 -3.55
CA ASN A 343 -11.17 -8.05 -3.81
C ASN A 343 -10.74 -9.15 -2.84
N VAL A 344 -11.19 -9.11 -1.59
CA VAL A 344 -11.00 -10.23 -0.66
C VAL A 344 -11.76 -11.47 -1.13
N THR A 345 -12.99 -11.33 -1.61
CA THR A 345 -13.75 -12.45 -2.17
C THR A 345 -13.00 -13.10 -3.34
N ASN A 346 -12.43 -12.31 -4.25
CA ASN A 346 -11.61 -12.82 -5.35
C ASN A 346 -10.38 -13.58 -4.84
N LEU A 347 -9.69 -13.03 -3.83
CA LEU A 347 -8.56 -13.68 -3.17
C LEU A 347 -8.94 -15.07 -2.66
N LEU A 348 -10.11 -15.23 -2.04
CA LEU A 348 -10.53 -16.48 -1.42
C LEU A 348 -10.76 -17.62 -2.42
N HIS A 349 -11.01 -17.34 -3.71
CA HIS A 349 -11.05 -18.36 -4.75
C HIS A 349 -9.72 -19.13 -4.89
N HIS A 350 -8.60 -18.49 -4.56
CA HIS A 350 -7.28 -19.14 -4.62
C HIS A 350 -7.05 -20.15 -3.49
N TYR A 351 -7.85 -20.11 -2.43
CA TYR A 351 -7.81 -21.10 -1.34
C TYR A 351 -8.51 -22.41 -1.69
N GLY A 352 -9.11 -22.50 -2.89
CA GLY A 352 -9.89 -23.67 -3.30
C GLY A 352 -11.13 -23.90 -2.43
N ILE A 353 -11.65 -22.81 -1.90
CA ILE A 353 -12.87 -22.77 -1.10
C ILE A 353 -14.00 -22.50 -2.08
N ASN A 354 -14.99 -23.39 -2.13
CA ASN A 354 -16.23 -23.15 -2.87
C ASN A 354 -17.07 -22.16 -2.04
N MET A 355 -17.32 -21.00 -2.62
CA MET A 355 -18.23 -19.98 -2.04
C MET A 355 -19.66 -20.29 -2.40
#